data_53fd7f1fdc2b35057b906b0faf87d6d0
#
_entry.id   53fd7f1fdc2b35057b906b0faf87d6d0
#
_cell.length_a   1.000
_cell.length_b   1.000
_cell.length_c   1.000
_cell.angle_alpha   90.00
_cell.angle_beta   90.00
_cell.angle_gamma   90.00
#
_symmetry.space_group_name_H-M   'P 1'
#
loop_
_entity.id
_entity.type
_entity.pdbx_description
1 polymer ?
#
loop_
_entity_poly.entity_id
_entity_poly.type
_entity_poly.pdbx_seq_one_letter_code
_entity_poly.pdbx_strand_id
1 'polypeptide(L)'
;YEMDGIYKVGNEDYKKYDLRAKGTLKVRQWLHITNNISMSVVNQYEPKHSRNNFNVQKAINHAAMPLSPVKNPDGSWTTAAAISGYAAFSEGSSWRTNDYMYLREKISADVIMIKDVLKASVDYSYNYTSRKRVDVQNPVKYSRKPGEVLLESASAGSSRQQVTYFTRYQAANAYLTFSPNLGKNNSLTLLAGWNIEEQKYETLNISRSGIITPSKPSFSLMDGTTSDPVAGGNAWSYVGAFYRLNYSYKGRYLAELSGRYDGSSKFPSNSKWGLFPSGSVAWRISDEPWMKWAEALDNAKVRLSAGSMGNGNVAPYSYTSDMSIGTADDIVLGGSLPSYTTVGSIVPV
;
A
#
# COMPACT_ATOMS: atom_id res chain seq x y z
N TYR A 1 -12.28 -14.49 -9.21
CA TYR A 1 -13.00 -13.32 -9.73
C TYR A 1 -12.34 -12.89 -11.04
N GLU A 2 -13.14 -12.71 -12.05
CA GLU A 2 -12.74 -12.30 -13.39
C GLU A 2 -13.65 -11.14 -13.82
N MET A 3 -13.07 -10.13 -14.46
CA MET A 3 -13.78 -8.95 -14.93
C MET A 3 -13.15 -8.49 -16.23
N ASP A 4 -13.97 -8.43 -17.26
CA ASP A 4 -13.63 -7.77 -18.53
C ASP A 4 -13.76 -6.25 -18.34
N GLY A 5 -12.96 -5.50 -19.08
CA GLY A 5 -13.01 -4.05 -19.05
C GLY A 5 -14.29 -3.48 -19.66
N ILE A 6 -14.57 -2.22 -19.32
CA ILE A 6 -15.75 -1.48 -19.84
C ILE A 6 -15.55 -0.95 -21.26
N TYR A 7 -14.33 -0.99 -21.77
CA TYR A 7 -14.02 -0.50 -23.11
C TYR A 7 -14.20 -1.60 -24.16
N LYS A 8 -14.89 -1.30 -25.23
CA LYS A 8 -15.09 -2.23 -26.37
C LYS A 8 -13.83 -2.48 -27.20
N VAL A 9 -12.80 -1.68 -27.00
CA VAL A 9 -11.50 -1.73 -27.68
C VAL A 9 -10.39 -1.85 -26.67
N GLY A 10 -9.32 -2.58 -27.01
CA GLY A 10 -8.09 -2.61 -26.22
C GLY A 10 -7.98 -3.74 -25.21
N ASN A 11 -8.96 -4.65 -25.08
CA ASN A 11 -8.90 -5.86 -24.21
C ASN A 11 -8.36 -5.59 -22.80
N GLU A 12 -9.16 -5.01 -21.94
CA GLU A 12 -8.84 -4.89 -20.52
C GLU A 12 -9.26 -6.18 -19.81
N ASP A 13 -8.37 -6.76 -19.00
CA ASP A 13 -8.61 -8.03 -18.30
C ASP A 13 -8.10 -7.94 -16.85
N TYR A 14 -8.92 -8.41 -15.92
CA TYR A 14 -8.59 -8.49 -14.51
C TYR A 14 -9.00 -9.86 -13.95
N LYS A 15 -8.02 -10.60 -13.45
CA LYS A 15 -8.22 -11.92 -12.84
C LYS A 15 -7.67 -11.94 -11.43
N LYS A 16 -8.49 -12.38 -10.49
CA LYS A 16 -8.11 -12.50 -9.08
C LYS A 16 -8.46 -13.87 -8.53
N TYR A 17 -7.48 -14.50 -7.92
CA TYR A 17 -7.58 -15.78 -7.24
C TYR A 17 -7.25 -15.60 -5.76
N ASP A 18 -8.17 -15.96 -4.87
CA ASP A 18 -8.00 -15.87 -3.45
C ASP A 18 -8.09 -17.28 -2.81
N LEU A 19 -7.11 -17.60 -1.99
CA LEU A 19 -7.10 -18.77 -1.12
C LEU A 19 -6.98 -18.31 0.33
N ARG A 20 -7.82 -18.84 1.20
CA ARG A 20 -7.73 -18.60 2.64
C ARG A 20 -7.95 -19.89 3.40
N ALA A 21 -7.08 -20.14 4.38
CA ALA A 21 -7.23 -21.22 5.32
C ALA A 21 -7.01 -20.71 6.75
N LYS A 22 -7.88 -21.15 7.67
CA LYS A 22 -7.74 -20.87 9.11
C LYS A 22 -7.98 -22.17 9.88
N GLY A 23 -7.05 -22.50 10.75
CA GLY A 23 -7.15 -23.65 11.63
C GLY A 23 -6.78 -23.28 13.06
N THR A 24 -7.48 -23.86 14.03
CA THR A 24 -7.13 -23.77 15.45
C THR A 24 -6.93 -25.18 15.99
N LEU A 25 -5.73 -25.44 16.49
CA LEU A 25 -5.35 -26.70 17.12
C LEU A 25 -5.33 -26.52 18.64
N LYS A 26 -6.14 -27.28 19.33
CA LYS A 26 -6.09 -27.41 20.78
C LYS A 26 -5.10 -28.51 21.13
N VAL A 27 -3.81 -28.18 21.31
CA VAL A 27 -2.74 -29.10 21.59
C VAL A 27 -2.93 -29.73 22.98
N ARG A 28 -3.32 -28.90 23.95
CA ARG A 28 -3.71 -29.24 25.32
C ARG A 28 -4.82 -28.28 25.76
N GLN A 29 -5.43 -28.58 26.91
CA GLN A 29 -6.44 -27.69 27.49
C GLN A 29 -5.90 -26.28 27.78
N TRP A 30 -4.60 -26.17 27.99
CA TRP A 30 -3.90 -24.94 28.31
C TRP A 30 -3.17 -24.31 27.10
N LEU A 31 -3.06 -25.00 25.92
CA LEU A 31 -2.33 -24.51 24.75
C LEU A 31 -3.18 -24.60 23.49
N HIS A 32 -3.51 -23.44 22.94
CA HIS A 32 -4.22 -23.30 21.66
C HIS A 32 -3.31 -22.61 20.65
N ILE A 33 -3.15 -23.20 19.47
CA ILE A 33 -2.38 -22.63 18.36
C ILE A 33 -3.35 -22.36 17.21
N THR A 34 -3.34 -21.16 16.69
CA THR A 34 -4.15 -20.77 15.54
C THR A 34 -3.22 -20.34 14.41
N ASN A 35 -3.43 -20.91 13.23
CA ASN A 35 -2.82 -20.46 11.99
C ASN A 35 -3.90 -19.88 11.09
N ASN A 36 -3.60 -18.74 10.43
CA ASN A 36 -4.45 -18.09 9.46
C ASN A 36 -3.57 -17.63 8.29
N ILE A 37 -3.68 -18.35 7.19
CA ILE A 37 -2.96 -18.05 5.94
C ILE A 37 -3.93 -17.60 4.87
N SER A 38 -3.56 -16.59 4.11
CA SER A 38 -4.26 -16.16 2.92
C SER A 38 -3.28 -15.81 1.81
N MET A 39 -3.59 -16.25 0.60
CA MET A 39 -2.84 -15.95 -0.60
C MET A 39 -3.80 -15.35 -1.64
N SER A 40 -3.39 -14.27 -2.28
CA SER A 40 -4.14 -13.63 -3.35
C SER A 40 -3.19 -13.38 -4.53
N VAL A 41 -3.60 -13.83 -5.71
CA VAL A 41 -2.89 -13.57 -6.96
C VAL A 41 -3.80 -12.75 -7.85
N VAL A 42 -3.27 -11.64 -8.36
CA VAL A 42 -3.99 -10.75 -9.26
C VAL A 42 -3.17 -10.58 -10.53
N ASN A 43 -3.80 -10.82 -11.65
CA ASN A 43 -3.27 -10.51 -12.97
C ASN A 43 -4.18 -9.46 -13.61
N GLN A 44 -3.58 -8.37 -14.01
CA GLN A 44 -4.27 -7.27 -14.65
C GLN A 44 -3.56 -6.94 -15.96
N TYR A 45 -4.33 -6.84 -17.02
CA TYR A 45 -3.90 -6.35 -18.33
C TYR A 45 -4.71 -5.10 -18.66
N GLU A 46 -4.05 -4.06 -19.09
CA GLU A 46 -4.69 -2.82 -19.54
C GLU A 46 -4.00 -2.31 -20.81
N PRO A 47 -4.76 -1.89 -21.82
CA PRO A 47 -4.21 -1.20 -22.97
C PRO A 47 -3.68 0.16 -22.52
N LYS A 48 -2.59 0.60 -23.13
CA LYS A 48 -1.90 1.82 -22.75
C LYS A 48 -1.97 2.85 -23.88
N HIS A 49 -2.11 4.09 -23.51
CA HIS A 49 -1.93 5.21 -24.40
C HIS A 49 -0.43 5.42 -24.69
N SER A 50 -0.09 5.85 -25.92
CA SER A 50 1.31 6.08 -26.34
C SER A 50 2.05 7.20 -25.57
N ARG A 51 1.34 8.03 -24.79
CA ARG A 51 1.95 9.08 -23.95
C ARG A 51 1.97 8.68 -22.48
N ASN A 52 3.09 8.91 -21.83
CA ASN A 52 3.30 8.61 -20.41
C ASN A 52 2.17 9.17 -19.52
N ASN A 53 1.60 8.32 -18.67
CA ASN A 53 0.61 8.65 -17.63
C ASN A 53 -0.75 9.21 -18.08
N PHE A 54 -1.09 9.16 -19.35
CA PHE A 54 -2.44 9.47 -19.81
C PHE A 54 -3.31 8.22 -19.71
N ASN A 55 -4.29 8.22 -18.83
CA ASN A 55 -5.35 7.23 -18.89
C ASN A 55 -6.29 7.53 -20.05
N VAL A 56 -7.01 6.52 -20.54
CA VAL A 56 -7.92 6.62 -21.69
C VAL A 56 -8.94 7.74 -21.52
N GLN A 57 -9.48 7.91 -20.31
CA GLN A 57 -10.45 8.94 -20.00
C GLN A 57 -9.90 10.36 -20.20
N LYS A 58 -8.64 10.57 -19.84
CA LYS A 58 -7.96 11.85 -20.04
C LYS A 58 -7.63 12.09 -21.51
N ALA A 59 -7.31 11.03 -22.27
CA ALA A 59 -7.11 11.10 -23.71
C ALA A 59 -8.40 11.47 -24.44
N ILE A 60 -9.52 10.87 -24.09
CA ILE A 60 -10.83 11.20 -24.64
C ILE A 60 -11.21 12.65 -24.33
N ASN A 61 -11.03 13.11 -23.10
CA ASN A 61 -11.44 14.44 -22.67
C ASN A 61 -10.57 15.58 -23.22
N HIS A 62 -9.26 15.34 -23.42
CA HIS A 62 -8.32 16.39 -23.77
C HIS A 62 -7.79 16.36 -25.20
N ALA A 63 -7.78 15.19 -25.83
CA ALA A 63 -7.13 14.99 -27.13
C ALA A 63 -8.06 14.52 -28.24
N ALA A 64 -9.26 14.08 -27.91
CA ALA A 64 -10.27 13.73 -28.89
C ALA A 64 -10.93 15.00 -29.43
N MET A 65 -10.65 15.31 -30.69
CA MET A 65 -11.33 16.42 -31.40
C MET A 65 -12.63 15.87 -32.00
N PRO A 66 -13.82 16.39 -31.61
CA PRO A 66 -15.11 15.82 -32.04
C PRO A 66 -15.33 15.83 -33.56
N LEU A 67 -14.66 16.74 -34.26
CA LEU A 67 -14.79 16.91 -35.72
C LEU A 67 -13.68 16.20 -36.52
N SER A 68 -12.72 15.57 -35.86
CA SER A 68 -11.61 14.88 -36.54
C SER A 68 -11.96 13.44 -36.77
N PRO A 69 -11.92 12.92 -38.01
CA PRO A 69 -12.14 11.50 -38.25
C PRO A 69 -11.04 10.65 -37.61
N VAL A 70 -11.41 9.48 -37.11
CA VAL A 70 -10.50 8.54 -36.48
C VAL A 70 -9.67 7.82 -37.53
N LYS A 71 -10.28 7.48 -38.66
CA LYS A 71 -9.64 6.82 -39.80
C LYS A 71 -9.84 7.60 -41.08
N ASN A 72 -8.86 7.50 -41.96
CA ASN A 72 -8.97 7.93 -43.34
C ASN A 72 -9.87 6.99 -44.15
N PRO A 73 -10.38 7.40 -45.30
CA PRO A 73 -11.19 6.51 -46.17
C PRO A 73 -10.50 5.23 -46.64
N ASP A 74 -9.16 5.21 -46.67
CA ASP A 74 -8.33 4.06 -46.99
C ASP A 74 -8.11 3.09 -45.77
N GLY A 75 -8.73 3.41 -44.62
CA GLY A 75 -8.61 2.63 -43.38
C GLY A 75 -7.38 2.94 -42.51
N SER A 76 -6.45 3.77 -42.98
CA SER A 76 -5.31 4.22 -42.18
C SER A 76 -5.75 5.13 -41.03
N TRP A 77 -4.99 5.15 -39.94
CA TRP A 77 -5.22 6.07 -38.82
C TRP A 77 -4.94 7.51 -39.24
N THR A 78 -5.74 8.45 -38.77
CA THR A 78 -5.46 9.87 -38.95
C THR A 78 -4.40 10.37 -37.98
N THR A 79 -3.80 11.52 -38.27
CA THR A 79 -2.90 12.22 -37.36
C THR A 79 -3.55 12.49 -35.99
N ALA A 80 -4.84 12.88 -35.98
CA ALA A 80 -5.57 13.14 -34.74
C ALA A 80 -5.71 11.88 -33.90
N ALA A 81 -6.04 10.75 -34.47
CA ALA A 81 -6.14 9.46 -33.77
C ALA A 81 -4.78 9.00 -33.22
N ALA A 82 -3.70 9.18 -33.98
CA ALA A 82 -2.35 8.81 -33.54
C ALA A 82 -1.84 9.73 -32.39
N ILE A 83 -2.02 11.04 -32.50
CA ILE A 83 -1.58 12.02 -31.48
C ILE A 83 -2.42 11.92 -30.21
N SER A 84 -3.74 11.71 -30.33
CA SER A 84 -4.61 11.49 -29.17
C SER A 84 -4.33 10.17 -28.44
N GLY A 85 -3.63 9.23 -29.10
CA GLY A 85 -3.35 7.89 -28.60
C GLY A 85 -4.50 6.90 -28.75
N TYR A 86 -5.62 7.32 -29.32
CA TYR A 86 -6.75 6.44 -29.56
C TYR A 86 -6.38 5.26 -30.49
N ALA A 87 -5.53 5.53 -31.49
CA ALA A 87 -5.05 4.48 -32.38
C ALA A 87 -4.25 3.39 -31.65
N ALA A 88 -3.28 3.80 -30.80
CA ALA A 88 -2.49 2.85 -29.99
C ALA A 88 -3.36 2.02 -29.03
N PHE A 89 -4.32 2.68 -28.42
CA PHE A 89 -5.28 2.03 -27.53
C PHE A 89 -6.16 1.03 -28.28
N SER A 90 -6.67 1.43 -29.46
CA SER A 90 -7.57 0.59 -30.28
C SER A 90 -6.87 -0.61 -30.88
N GLU A 91 -5.59 -0.47 -31.27
CA GLU A 91 -4.78 -1.58 -31.78
C GLU A 91 -4.31 -2.53 -30.68
N GLY A 92 -4.30 -2.09 -29.40
CA GLY A 92 -3.72 -2.84 -28.31
C GLY A 92 -2.20 -3.03 -28.46
N SER A 93 -1.54 -2.19 -29.29
CA SER A 93 -0.11 -2.26 -29.56
C SER A 93 0.74 -1.83 -28.38
N SER A 94 0.18 -0.99 -27.53
CA SER A 94 0.79 -0.52 -26.27
C SER A 94 -0.05 -1.00 -25.09
N TRP A 95 0.58 -1.59 -24.10
CA TRP A 95 -0.12 -2.23 -22.99
C TRP A 95 0.68 -2.19 -21.69
N ARG A 96 -0.02 -2.45 -20.59
CA ARG A 96 0.55 -2.63 -19.26
C ARG A 96 0.00 -3.92 -18.65
N THR A 97 0.88 -4.67 -18.00
CA THR A 97 0.47 -5.71 -17.06
C THR A 97 0.87 -5.34 -15.65
N ASN A 98 0.02 -5.70 -14.69
CA ASN A 98 0.31 -5.67 -13.27
C ASN A 98 0.01 -7.07 -12.70
N ASP A 99 1.06 -7.75 -12.29
CA ASP A 99 0.94 -9.02 -11.61
C ASP A 99 1.22 -8.80 -10.12
N TYR A 100 0.26 -9.11 -9.27
CA TYR A 100 0.41 -8.99 -7.82
C TYR A 100 0.32 -10.37 -7.17
N MET A 101 1.14 -10.59 -6.18
CA MET A 101 1.02 -11.69 -5.25
C MET A 101 1.03 -11.15 -3.83
N TYR A 102 0.00 -11.48 -3.06
CA TYR A 102 -0.12 -11.17 -1.65
C TYR A 102 -0.12 -12.48 -0.85
N LEU A 103 0.83 -12.62 0.04
CA LEU A 103 0.86 -13.70 1.02
C LEU A 103 0.73 -13.06 2.40
N ARG A 104 -0.23 -13.53 3.19
CA ARG A 104 -0.41 -13.11 4.58
C ARG A 104 -0.54 -14.36 5.44
N GLU A 105 0.30 -14.41 6.44
CA GLU A 105 0.27 -15.48 7.43
C GLU A 105 0.27 -14.88 8.83
N LYS A 106 -0.58 -15.43 9.68
CA LYS A 106 -0.59 -15.12 11.10
C LYS A 106 -0.64 -16.42 11.90
N ILE A 107 0.38 -16.62 12.72
CA ILE A 107 0.41 -17.70 13.70
C ILE A 107 0.23 -17.07 15.06
N SER A 108 -0.64 -17.66 15.89
CA SER A 108 -0.83 -17.23 17.27
C SER A 108 -0.89 -18.42 18.21
N ALA A 109 -0.37 -18.23 19.42
CA ALA A 109 -0.44 -19.20 20.50
C ALA A 109 -1.03 -18.52 21.74
N ASP A 110 -2.07 -19.15 22.30
CA ASP A 110 -2.66 -18.79 23.58
C ASP A 110 -2.30 -19.86 24.60
N VAL A 111 -1.67 -19.44 25.69
CA VAL A 111 -1.29 -20.27 26.83
C VAL A 111 -2.13 -19.88 28.04
N ILE A 112 -3.03 -20.74 28.44
CA ILE A 112 -3.87 -20.58 29.65
C ILE A 112 -3.03 -21.03 30.86
N MET A 113 -2.41 -20.07 31.55
CA MET A 113 -1.54 -20.34 32.70
C MET A 113 -2.37 -20.67 33.96
N ILE A 114 -3.43 -19.91 34.19
CA ILE A 114 -4.42 -20.15 35.25
C ILE A 114 -5.80 -19.94 34.60
N LYS A 115 -6.60 -21.01 34.65
CA LYS A 115 -7.93 -21.01 34.02
C LYS A 115 -8.76 -19.79 34.47
N ASP A 116 -9.32 -19.09 33.50
CA ASP A 116 -10.16 -17.91 33.65
C ASP A 116 -9.50 -16.70 34.37
N VAL A 117 -8.20 -16.80 34.75
CA VAL A 117 -7.47 -15.77 35.49
C VAL A 117 -6.28 -15.23 34.73
N LEU A 118 -5.39 -16.08 34.23
CA LEU A 118 -4.15 -15.64 33.60
C LEU A 118 -3.90 -16.35 32.27
N LYS A 119 -3.79 -15.56 31.21
CA LYS A 119 -3.50 -16.00 29.85
C LYS A 119 -2.30 -15.25 29.29
N ALA A 120 -1.36 -15.97 28.70
CA ALA A 120 -0.32 -15.41 27.85
C ALA A 120 -0.70 -15.65 26.39
N SER A 121 -0.51 -14.63 25.56
CA SER A 121 -0.74 -14.70 24.12
C SER A 121 0.47 -14.18 23.37
N VAL A 122 0.85 -14.91 22.33
CA VAL A 122 1.90 -14.51 21.40
C VAL A 122 1.35 -14.65 19.99
N ASP A 123 1.59 -13.68 19.14
CA ASP A 123 1.29 -13.78 17.72
C ASP A 123 2.41 -13.22 16.86
N TYR A 124 2.58 -13.83 15.70
CA TYR A 124 3.50 -13.40 14.67
C TYR A 124 2.75 -13.30 13.35
N SER A 125 2.91 -12.18 12.66
CA SER A 125 2.32 -11.92 11.37
C SER A 125 3.41 -11.65 10.33
N TYR A 126 3.30 -12.31 9.18
CA TYR A 126 4.14 -12.10 8.02
C TYR A 126 3.30 -11.75 6.81
N ASN A 127 3.55 -10.57 6.22
CA ASN A 127 2.91 -10.16 4.99
C ASN A 127 3.97 -9.93 3.92
N TYR A 128 3.82 -10.62 2.80
CA TYR A 128 4.65 -10.44 1.63
C TYR A 128 3.79 -9.97 0.46
N THR A 129 4.22 -8.89 -0.16
CA THR A 129 3.60 -8.37 -1.38
C THR A 129 4.67 -8.27 -2.46
N SER A 130 4.41 -8.92 -3.57
CA SER A 130 5.18 -8.76 -4.80
C SER A 130 4.30 -8.13 -5.86
N ARG A 131 4.84 -7.16 -6.58
CA ARG A 131 4.20 -6.58 -7.77
C ARG A 131 5.22 -6.53 -8.89
N LYS A 132 4.86 -7.06 -10.05
CA LYS A 132 5.60 -6.89 -11.29
C LYS A 132 4.74 -6.10 -12.27
N ARG A 133 5.21 -4.92 -12.63
CA ARG A 133 4.59 -4.10 -13.66
C ARG A 133 5.45 -4.16 -14.92
N VAL A 134 4.83 -4.43 -16.05
CA VAL A 134 5.47 -4.34 -17.36
C VAL A 134 4.67 -3.36 -18.20
N ASP A 135 5.35 -2.33 -18.68
CA ASP A 135 4.84 -1.37 -19.64
C ASP A 135 5.52 -1.62 -20.98
N VAL A 136 4.70 -1.82 -22.01
CA VAL A 136 5.16 -1.92 -23.40
C VAL A 136 4.54 -0.78 -24.18
N GLN A 137 5.38 -0.07 -24.93
CA GLN A 137 4.97 1.03 -25.79
C GLN A 137 5.48 0.78 -27.18
N ASN A 138 4.57 0.83 -28.16
CA ASN A 138 4.88 0.74 -29.57
C ASN A 138 4.39 1.98 -30.31
N PRO A 139 5.10 2.46 -31.32
CA PRO A 139 4.60 3.50 -32.19
C PRO A 139 3.42 2.98 -33.02
N VAL A 140 2.53 3.88 -33.39
CA VAL A 140 1.40 3.60 -34.28
C VAL A 140 1.69 4.19 -35.65
N LYS A 141 1.37 3.45 -36.68
CA LYS A 141 1.47 3.92 -38.06
C LYS A 141 0.21 4.70 -38.42
N TYR A 142 0.37 5.91 -38.96
CA TYR A 142 -0.73 6.78 -39.36
C TYR A 142 -0.40 7.48 -40.68
N SER A 143 -1.43 8.00 -41.36
CA SER A 143 -1.26 8.81 -42.56
C SER A 143 -1.90 10.20 -42.36
N ARG A 144 -1.30 11.21 -42.96
CA ARG A 144 -1.85 12.59 -42.95
C ARG A 144 -3.04 12.72 -43.88
N LYS A 145 -3.01 11.97 -45.00
CA LYS A 145 -4.06 11.96 -46.03
C LYS A 145 -4.21 10.53 -46.57
N PRO A 146 -5.38 10.20 -47.13
CA PRO A 146 -5.59 8.90 -47.77
C PRO A 146 -4.55 8.67 -48.89
N GLY A 147 -3.97 7.46 -48.92
CA GLY A 147 -3.01 7.05 -49.91
C GLY A 147 -1.58 7.61 -49.77
N GLU A 148 -1.30 8.43 -48.75
CA GLU A 148 0.08 8.85 -48.45
C GLU A 148 0.84 7.78 -47.68
N VAL A 149 2.19 7.91 -47.68
CA VAL A 149 3.08 7.04 -46.94
C VAL A 149 2.75 7.07 -45.45
N LEU A 150 2.73 5.89 -44.84
CA LEU A 150 2.49 5.76 -43.41
C LEU A 150 3.69 6.32 -42.62
N LEU A 151 3.39 7.23 -41.70
CA LEU A 151 4.31 7.78 -40.73
C LEU A 151 4.20 7.03 -39.42
N GLU A 152 5.27 6.99 -38.64
CA GLU A 152 5.22 6.48 -37.27
C GLU A 152 5.02 7.60 -36.28
N SER A 153 4.20 7.35 -35.24
CA SER A 153 3.98 8.32 -34.16
C SER A 153 5.28 8.47 -33.34
N ALA A 154 6.06 9.51 -33.66
CA ALA A 154 7.38 9.75 -33.10
C ALA A 154 7.41 10.15 -31.61
N SER A 155 6.25 10.31 -30.95
CA SER A 155 6.21 10.92 -29.63
C SER A 155 6.83 10.09 -28.49
N ALA A 156 7.19 8.85 -28.74
CA ALA A 156 7.98 8.07 -27.79
C ALA A 156 8.39 6.74 -28.40
N GLY A 157 9.28 6.56 -29.26
CA GLY A 157 9.81 5.30 -29.75
C GLY A 157 9.25 4.00 -29.15
N SER A 158 9.58 2.87 -29.65
CA SER A 158 9.21 1.62 -28.98
C SER A 158 10.03 1.42 -27.71
N SER A 159 9.38 1.03 -26.61
CA SER A 159 10.08 0.79 -25.34
C SER A 159 9.38 -0.26 -24.49
N ARG A 160 10.17 -0.94 -23.67
CA ARG A 160 9.70 -1.80 -22.59
C ARG A 160 10.30 -1.33 -21.28
N GLN A 161 9.44 -1.15 -20.29
CA GLN A 161 9.82 -0.89 -18.91
C GLN A 161 9.29 -2.02 -18.03
N GLN A 162 10.09 -2.48 -17.10
CA GLN A 162 9.68 -3.42 -16.07
C GLN A 162 10.06 -2.86 -14.72
N VAL A 163 9.05 -2.76 -13.84
CA VAL A 163 9.26 -2.36 -12.45
C VAL A 163 8.80 -3.50 -11.54
N THR A 164 9.68 -3.91 -10.66
CA THR A 164 9.40 -4.94 -9.66
C THR A 164 9.42 -4.29 -8.29
N TYR A 165 8.41 -4.59 -7.49
CA TYR A 165 8.23 -4.08 -6.14
C TYR A 165 8.10 -5.27 -5.18
N PHE A 166 8.82 -5.20 -4.06
CA PHE A 166 8.73 -6.16 -2.98
C PHE A 166 8.48 -5.43 -1.66
N THR A 167 7.47 -5.87 -0.93
CA THR A 167 7.22 -5.38 0.43
C THR A 167 7.16 -6.57 1.36
N ARG A 168 7.98 -6.55 2.39
CA ARG A 168 7.98 -7.52 3.49
C ARG A 168 7.59 -6.77 4.76
N TYR A 169 6.50 -7.19 5.38
CA TYR A 169 6.07 -6.68 6.68
C TYR A 169 6.02 -7.82 7.67
N GLN A 170 6.57 -7.59 8.85
CA GLN A 170 6.58 -8.54 9.95
C GLN A 170 6.11 -7.82 11.21
N ALA A 171 5.30 -8.51 12.01
CA ALA A 171 4.88 -8.01 13.31
C ALA A 171 4.82 -9.15 14.31
N ALA A 172 5.29 -8.90 15.52
CA ALA A 172 5.16 -9.82 16.63
C ALA A 172 4.56 -9.08 17.83
N ASN A 173 3.62 -9.75 18.51
CA ASN A 173 3.01 -9.29 19.75
C ASN A 173 3.18 -10.37 20.81
N ALA A 174 3.49 -9.96 22.03
CA ALA A 174 3.46 -10.83 23.21
C ALA A 174 2.78 -10.07 24.35
N TYR A 175 1.74 -10.65 24.95
CA TYR A 175 0.98 -9.98 25.99
C TYR A 175 0.39 -10.96 27.01
N LEU A 176 0.22 -10.46 28.22
CA LEU A 176 -0.45 -11.14 29.32
C LEU A 176 -1.82 -10.49 29.55
N THR A 177 -2.81 -11.32 29.80
CA THR A 177 -4.13 -10.92 30.24
C THR A 177 -4.39 -11.53 31.62
N PHE A 178 -4.63 -10.67 32.61
CA PHE A 178 -4.93 -11.06 33.97
C PHE A 178 -6.33 -10.57 34.36
N SER A 179 -7.22 -11.51 34.71
CA SER A 179 -8.60 -11.26 35.07
C SER A 179 -8.94 -11.96 36.38
N PRO A 180 -8.53 -11.42 37.54
CA PRO A 180 -8.76 -12.05 38.84
C PRO A 180 -10.24 -12.08 39.19
N ASN A 181 -10.65 -13.12 39.91
CA ASN A 181 -11.99 -13.18 40.46
C ASN A 181 -12.08 -12.28 41.70
N LEU A 182 -12.73 -11.13 41.57
CA LEU A 182 -12.92 -10.14 42.65
C LEU A 182 -14.35 -10.19 43.24
N GLY A 183 -15.02 -11.34 43.05
CA GLY A 183 -16.40 -11.52 43.47
C GLY A 183 -17.46 -10.96 42.51
N LYS A 184 -18.75 -11.10 42.84
CA LYS A 184 -19.86 -10.83 41.91
C LYS A 184 -20.00 -9.36 41.48
N ASN A 185 -19.52 -8.43 42.27
CA ASN A 185 -19.74 -6.99 42.03
C ASN A 185 -18.53 -6.31 41.31
N ASN A 186 -17.39 -6.93 41.28
CA ASN A 186 -16.17 -6.34 40.74
C ASN A 186 -15.66 -7.16 39.57
N SER A 187 -15.28 -6.51 38.47
CA SER A 187 -14.58 -7.11 37.35
C SER A 187 -13.36 -6.28 37.04
N LEU A 188 -12.21 -6.91 36.98
CA LEU A 188 -10.92 -6.32 36.65
C LEU A 188 -10.29 -7.12 35.54
N THR A 189 -9.82 -6.44 34.50
CA THR A 189 -8.96 -7.04 33.47
C THR A 189 -7.76 -6.15 33.26
N LEU A 190 -6.57 -6.71 33.44
CA LEU A 190 -5.29 -6.10 33.16
C LEU A 190 -4.69 -6.77 31.92
N LEU A 191 -4.20 -5.98 31.01
CA LEU A 191 -3.46 -6.44 29.84
C LEU A 191 -2.17 -5.63 29.74
N ALA A 192 -1.05 -6.30 29.57
CA ALA A 192 0.25 -5.67 29.32
C ALA A 192 1.06 -6.51 28.32
N GLY A 193 1.80 -5.85 27.47
CA GLY A 193 2.57 -6.54 26.43
C GLY A 193 3.49 -5.65 25.64
N TRP A 194 4.13 -6.28 24.66
CA TRP A 194 5.04 -5.68 23.71
C TRP A 194 4.61 -5.97 22.28
N ASN A 195 4.96 -5.03 21.41
CA ASN A 195 4.77 -5.10 19.97
C ASN A 195 6.09 -4.75 19.28
N ILE A 196 6.42 -5.49 18.23
CA ILE A 196 7.53 -5.18 17.34
C ILE A 196 7.00 -5.28 15.91
N GLU A 197 7.31 -4.29 15.07
CA GLU A 197 6.93 -4.25 13.66
C GLU A 197 8.13 -3.82 12.82
N GLU A 198 8.25 -4.42 11.65
CA GLU A 198 9.24 -4.04 10.64
C GLU A 198 8.62 -4.12 9.25
N GLN A 199 8.92 -3.13 8.42
CA GLN A 199 8.63 -3.19 6.99
C GLN A 199 9.89 -2.87 6.19
N LYS A 200 10.10 -3.66 5.14
CA LYS A 200 11.10 -3.41 4.09
C LYS A 200 10.41 -3.33 2.74
N TYR A 201 10.71 -2.29 2.02
CA TYR A 201 10.25 -2.07 0.67
C TYR A 201 11.45 -1.95 -0.27
N GLU A 202 11.41 -2.67 -1.38
CA GLU A 202 12.45 -2.68 -2.40
C GLU A 202 11.81 -2.52 -3.78
N THR A 203 12.46 -1.77 -4.66
CA THR A 203 12.02 -1.62 -6.05
C THR A 203 13.20 -1.69 -7.00
N LEU A 204 12.97 -2.27 -8.17
CA LEU A 204 13.92 -2.30 -9.27
C LEU A 204 13.19 -1.92 -10.55
N ASN A 205 13.68 -0.90 -11.24
CA ASN A 205 13.17 -0.42 -12.51
C ASN A 205 14.23 -0.62 -13.61
N ILE A 206 13.84 -1.27 -14.69
CA ILE A 206 14.66 -1.51 -15.86
C ILE A 206 13.85 -1.08 -17.08
N SER A 207 14.48 -0.33 -18.02
CA SER A 207 13.83 0.00 -19.28
C SER A 207 14.82 -0.12 -20.44
N ARG A 208 14.28 -0.43 -21.63
CA ARG A 208 15.02 -0.47 -22.89
C ARG A 208 14.13 0.02 -24.02
N SER A 209 14.70 0.74 -24.97
CA SER A 209 14.05 1.15 -26.21
C SER A 209 14.33 0.16 -27.35
N GLY A 210 13.72 0.38 -28.52
CA GLY A 210 14.01 -0.37 -29.73
C GLY A 210 13.41 -1.79 -29.75
N ILE A 211 12.08 -1.92 -29.65
CA ILE A 211 11.40 -3.22 -29.80
C ILE A 211 11.43 -3.62 -31.26
N ILE A 212 12.20 -4.67 -31.59
CA ILE A 212 12.28 -5.20 -32.96
C ILE A 212 11.00 -5.94 -33.34
N THR A 213 10.45 -6.72 -32.40
CA THR A 213 9.26 -7.55 -32.64
C THR A 213 8.15 -7.16 -31.68
N PRO A 214 7.14 -6.35 -32.10
CA PRO A 214 6.05 -5.90 -31.23
C PRO A 214 5.27 -7.00 -30.54
N SER A 215 5.10 -8.16 -31.19
CA SER A 215 4.40 -9.32 -30.63
C SER A 215 5.17 -10.05 -29.53
N LYS A 216 6.51 -9.84 -29.44
CA LYS A 216 7.40 -10.44 -28.44
C LYS A 216 8.38 -9.42 -27.90
N PRO A 217 7.90 -8.45 -27.11
CA PRO A 217 8.73 -7.36 -26.59
C PRO A 217 9.65 -7.84 -25.43
N SER A 218 10.65 -8.66 -25.75
CA SER A 218 11.63 -9.15 -24.79
C SER A 218 12.84 -8.24 -24.77
N PHE A 219 13.44 -7.98 -23.59
CA PHE A 219 14.67 -7.18 -23.47
C PHE A 219 15.83 -7.71 -24.31
N SER A 220 15.90 -9.04 -24.52
CA SER A 220 16.92 -9.67 -25.38
C SER A 220 16.70 -9.44 -26.88
N LEU A 221 15.47 -9.08 -27.29
CA LEU A 221 15.08 -8.80 -28.67
C LEU A 221 14.84 -7.31 -28.91
N MET A 222 15.66 -6.47 -28.30
CA MET A 222 15.61 -5.01 -28.43
C MET A 222 16.99 -4.49 -28.82
N ASP A 223 17.05 -3.54 -29.74
CA ASP A 223 18.30 -3.01 -30.31
C ASP A 223 18.65 -1.59 -29.84
N GLY A 224 17.72 -0.93 -29.14
CA GLY A 224 17.93 0.42 -28.68
C GLY A 224 18.64 0.52 -27.33
N THR A 225 18.64 1.74 -26.78
CA THR A 225 19.35 2.08 -25.55
C THR A 225 18.70 1.44 -24.32
N THR A 226 19.53 0.85 -23.47
CA THR A 226 19.13 0.43 -22.12
C THR A 226 19.34 1.59 -21.16
N SER A 227 18.34 1.95 -20.39
CA SER A 227 18.52 2.86 -19.25
C SER A 227 19.21 2.14 -18.12
N ASP A 228 20.02 2.86 -17.36
CA ASP A 228 20.62 2.31 -16.16
C ASP A 228 19.52 1.76 -15.21
N PRO A 229 19.73 0.57 -14.65
CA PRO A 229 18.79 0.03 -13.67
C PRO A 229 18.69 0.95 -12.45
N VAL A 230 17.48 1.33 -12.10
CA VAL A 230 17.23 2.15 -10.91
C VAL A 230 16.69 1.26 -9.79
N ALA A 231 17.51 1.08 -8.76
CA ALA A 231 17.11 0.39 -7.54
C ALA A 231 16.75 1.43 -6.47
N GLY A 232 15.74 1.12 -5.66
CA GLY A 232 15.31 1.96 -4.55
C GLY A 232 14.68 1.12 -3.46
N GLY A 233 14.50 1.73 -2.30
CA GLY A 233 13.83 1.06 -1.20
C GLY A 233 13.86 1.88 0.08
N ASN A 234 13.09 1.42 1.05
CA ASN A 234 13.11 1.95 2.40
C ASN A 234 12.78 0.88 3.42
N ALA A 235 13.12 1.14 4.66
CA ALA A 235 12.78 0.28 5.78
C ALA A 235 12.39 1.13 6.98
N TRP A 236 11.50 0.60 7.81
CA TRP A 236 11.17 1.19 9.09
C TRP A 236 10.83 0.10 10.11
N SER A 237 10.98 0.41 11.36
CA SER A 237 10.61 -0.45 12.47
C SER A 237 9.94 0.33 13.59
N TYR A 238 9.05 -0.34 14.32
CA TYR A 238 8.42 0.11 15.54
C TYR A 238 8.64 -0.91 16.64
N VAL A 239 8.84 -0.43 17.86
CA VAL A 239 8.83 -1.23 19.07
C VAL A 239 7.98 -0.50 20.09
N GLY A 240 7.03 -1.19 20.70
CA GLY A 240 6.15 -0.57 21.68
C GLY A 240 5.84 -1.48 22.85
N ALA A 241 5.70 -0.88 24.04
CA ALA A 241 5.07 -1.49 25.18
C ALA A 241 3.68 -0.91 25.36
N PHE A 242 2.71 -1.73 25.71
CA PHE A 242 1.34 -1.30 25.89
C PHE A 242 0.71 -1.93 27.13
N TYR A 243 -0.24 -1.19 27.69
CA TYR A 243 -1.03 -1.68 28.83
C TYR A 243 -2.47 -1.23 28.68
N ARG A 244 -3.37 -2.00 29.30
CA ARG A 244 -4.78 -1.65 29.48
C ARG A 244 -5.29 -2.20 30.78
N LEU A 245 -6.00 -1.38 31.54
CA LEU A 245 -6.74 -1.70 32.73
C LEU A 245 -8.19 -1.40 32.50
N ASN A 246 -9.05 -2.41 32.64
CA ASN A 246 -10.50 -2.25 32.64
C ASN A 246 -11.03 -2.66 34.01
N TYR A 247 -11.79 -1.75 34.62
CA TYR A 247 -12.46 -2.03 35.88
C TYR A 247 -13.96 -1.74 35.77
N SER A 248 -14.75 -2.61 36.35
CA SER A 248 -16.21 -2.44 36.42
C SER A 248 -16.71 -2.79 37.80
N TYR A 249 -17.49 -1.88 38.38
CA TYR A 249 -18.20 -2.10 39.63
C TYR A 249 -19.70 -2.27 39.36
N LYS A 250 -20.26 -3.42 39.78
CA LYS A 250 -21.65 -3.83 39.58
C LYS A 250 -22.15 -3.71 38.11
N GLY A 251 -21.24 -3.69 37.12
CA GLY A 251 -21.61 -3.43 35.73
C GLY A 251 -22.04 -2.00 35.42
N ARG A 252 -22.18 -1.12 36.41
CA ARG A 252 -22.69 0.24 36.30
C ARG A 252 -21.62 1.29 36.15
N TYR A 253 -20.56 1.21 36.96
CA TYR A 253 -19.45 2.15 36.94
C TYR A 253 -18.27 1.47 36.26
N LEU A 254 -17.80 2.08 35.18
CA LEU A 254 -16.75 1.51 34.37
C LEU A 254 -15.59 2.51 34.27
N ALA A 255 -14.39 2.02 34.41
CA ALA A 255 -13.17 2.79 34.22
C ALA A 255 -12.21 2.02 33.32
N GLU A 256 -11.58 2.73 32.38
CA GLU A 256 -10.53 2.21 31.53
C GLU A 256 -9.34 3.14 31.57
N LEU A 257 -8.15 2.57 31.77
CA LEU A 257 -6.88 3.26 31.61
C LEU A 257 -6.05 2.44 30.63
N SER A 258 -5.54 3.08 29.59
CA SER A 258 -4.65 2.44 28.62
C SER A 258 -3.54 3.37 28.21
N GLY A 259 -2.47 2.80 27.67
CA GLY A 259 -1.38 3.59 27.14
C GLY A 259 -0.41 2.75 26.33
N ARG A 260 0.38 3.46 25.54
CA ARG A 260 1.47 2.91 24.75
C ARG A 260 2.72 3.77 24.93
N TYR A 261 3.85 3.10 25.02
CA TYR A 261 5.16 3.71 24.94
C TYR A 261 5.85 3.16 23.71
N ASP A 262 5.88 3.95 22.63
CA ASP A 262 6.29 3.51 21.30
C ASP A 262 7.59 4.21 20.87
N GLY A 263 8.48 3.44 20.27
CA GLY A 263 9.68 3.89 19.59
C GLY A 263 9.61 3.60 18.10
N SER A 264 9.98 4.57 17.26
CA SER A 264 9.97 4.43 15.81
C SER A 264 11.32 4.82 15.20
N SER A 265 11.79 4.00 14.24
CA SER A 265 12.98 4.30 13.45
C SER A 265 12.80 5.46 12.46
N LYS A 266 11.57 5.92 12.26
CA LYS A 266 11.25 7.05 11.37
C LYS A 266 11.61 8.41 11.96
N PHE A 267 11.94 8.45 13.26
CA PHE A 267 12.30 9.66 13.99
C PHE A 267 13.77 9.66 14.38
N PRO A 268 14.39 10.84 14.54
CA PRO A 268 15.77 10.94 14.99
C PRO A 268 15.94 10.41 16.42
N SER A 269 17.17 10.12 16.80
CA SER A 269 17.49 9.42 18.06
C SER A 269 16.97 10.10 19.32
N ASN A 270 16.90 11.44 19.32
CA ASN A 270 16.40 12.27 20.43
C ASN A 270 14.88 12.35 20.53
N SER A 271 14.13 11.93 19.50
CA SER A 271 12.67 12.03 19.41
C SER A 271 12.00 10.70 19.05
N LYS A 272 12.74 9.59 19.18
CA LYS A 272 12.28 8.25 18.79
C LYS A 272 11.09 7.73 19.59
N TRP A 273 11.00 8.13 20.86
CA TRP A 273 10.10 7.55 21.84
C TRP A 273 8.99 8.50 22.23
N GLY A 274 7.76 8.00 22.29
CA GLY A 274 6.60 8.74 22.72
C GLY A 274 5.71 7.93 23.66
N LEU A 275 5.13 8.60 24.66
CA LEU A 275 4.14 8.03 25.57
C LEU A 275 2.75 8.56 25.20
N PHE A 276 1.80 7.65 25.00
CA PHE A 276 0.44 7.94 24.57
C PHE A 276 -0.59 7.34 25.54
N PRO A 277 -0.86 8.03 26.66
CA PRO A 277 -1.83 7.57 27.63
C PRO A 277 -3.26 7.95 27.20
N SER A 278 -4.23 7.14 27.60
CA SER A 278 -5.65 7.45 27.49
C SER A 278 -6.43 6.87 28.65
N GLY A 279 -7.54 7.52 29.01
CA GLY A 279 -8.43 7.06 30.05
C GLY A 279 -9.89 7.37 29.73
N SER A 280 -10.78 6.57 30.27
CA SER A 280 -12.22 6.83 30.22
C SER A 280 -12.93 6.34 31.46
N VAL A 281 -13.98 7.03 31.80
CA VAL A 281 -14.95 6.62 32.82
C VAL A 281 -16.35 6.58 32.19
N ALA A 282 -17.16 5.63 32.62
CA ALA A 282 -18.53 5.53 32.15
C ALA A 282 -19.46 5.09 33.25
N TRP A 283 -20.68 5.62 33.19
CA TRP A 283 -21.76 5.31 34.09
C TRP A 283 -22.97 4.82 33.33
N ARG A 284 -23.42 3.62 33.65
CA ARG A 284 -24.63 3.03 33.08
C ARG A 284 -25.81 3.41 33.98
N ILE A 285 -26.45 4.49 33.59
CA ILE A 285 -27.56 5.11 34.37
C ILE A 285 -28.79 4.21 34.41
N SER A 286 -29.07 3.51 33.30
CA SER A 286 -30.20 2.58 33.20
C SER A 286 -30.18 1.48 34.27
N ASP A 287 -29.02 1.09 34.77
CA ASP A 287 -28.87 0.02 35.73
C ASP A 287 -29.04 0.50 37.18
N GLU A 288 -29.25 1.80 37.38
CA GLU A 288 -29.47 2.36 38.73
C GLU A 288 -30.87 2.03 39.28
N PRO A 289 -30.98 1.73 40.58
CA PRO A 289 -32.27 1.33 41.19
C PRO A 289 -33.37 2.37 41.02
N TRP A 290 -33.00 3.65 40.94
CA TRP A 290 -33.97 4.77 40.79
C TRP A 290 -34.41 4.99 39.34
N MET A 291 -33.77 4.33 38.36
CA MET A 291 -34.14 4.41 36.93
C MET A 291 -35.16 3.33 36.50
N LYS A 292 -35.58 2.46 37.40
CA LYS A 292 -36.53 1.36 37.10
C LYS A 292 -37.88 1.83 36.59
N TRP A 293 -38.24 3.10 36.81
CA TRP A 293 -39.47 3.70 36.29
C TRP A 293 -39.43 3.99 34.79
N ALA A 294 -38.24 4.07 34.22
CA ALA A 294 -38.03 4.39 32.81
C ALA A 294 -37.96 3.10 31.98
N GLU A 295 -39.04 2.31 31.95
CA GLU A 295 -39.11 1.00 31.26
C GLU A 295 -38.80 1.07 29.76
N ALA A 296 -38.94 2.26 29.15
CA ALA A 296 -38.59 2.49 27.74
C ALA A 296 -37.07 2.62 27.48
N LEU A 297 -36.24 2.68 28.53
CA LEU A 297 -34.79 2.87 28.45
C LEU A 297 -34.04 1.58 28.78
N ASP A 298 -33.83 0.71 27.80
CA ASP A 298 -33.11 -0.55 27.97
C ASP A 298 -31.61 -0.34 28.33
N ASN A 299 -30.97 0.70 27.77
CA ASN A 299 -29.55 0.97 28.01
C ASN A 299 -29.23 2.47 27.85
N ALA A 300 -29.02 3.15 28.97
CA ALA A 300 -28.56 4.53 29.01
C ALA A 300 -27.16 4.58 29.67
N LYS A 301 -26.15 5.04 28.94
CA LYS A 301 -24.76 5.11 29.39
C LYS A 301 -24.14 6.46 29.03
N VAL A 302 -23.57 7.12 30.02
CA VAL A 302 -22.71 8.30 29.79
C VAL A 302 -21.27 7.90 29.89
N ARG A 303 -20.44 8.38 28.97
CA ARG A 303 -18.96 8.13 28.94
C ARG A 303 -18.21 9.43 28.73
N LEU A 304 -17.16 9.61 29.52
CA LEU A 304 -16.14 10.65 29.33
C LEU A 304 -14.81 9.98 29.04
N SER A 305 -14.08 10.45 28.04
CA SER A 305 -12.76 9.94 27.69
C SER A 305 -11.82 11.06 27.31
N ALA A 306 -10.54 10.90 27.67
CA ALA A 306 -9.46 11.78 27.27
C ALA A 306 -8.20 10.94 26.97
N GLY A 307 -7.36 11.43 26.08
CA GLY A 307 -6.12 10.75 25.73
C GLY A 307 -5.26 11.54 24.76
N SER A 308 -4.02 11.11 24.61
CA SER A 308 -3.09 11.61 23.60
C SER A 308 -2.78 10.53 22.58
N MET A 309 -2.55 10.95 21.34
CA MET A 309 -2.16 10.05 20.24
C MET A 309 -0.95 10.63 19.52
N GLY A 310 -0.04 9.76 19.12
CA GLY A 310 1.08 10.11 18.24
C GLY A 310 0.72 9.90 16.78
N ASN A 311 1.24 10.76 15.92
CA ASN A 311 1.18 10.57 14.47
C ASN A 311 2.56 10.16 13.94
N GLY A 312 2.70 8.88 13.58
CA GLY A 312 3.91 8.33 12.96
C GLY A 312 3.88 8.28 11.43
N ASN A 313 2.93 8.99 10.79
CA ASN A 313 2.78 8.99 9.33
C ASN A 313 3.78 9.96 8.64
N VAL A 314 5.07 9.71 8.89
CA VAL A 314 6.18 10.38 8.21
C VAL A 314 6.92 9.38 7.33
N ALA A 315 7.54 9.87 6.27
CA ALA A 315 8.37 9.03 5.42
C ALA A 315 9.60 8.53 6.18
N PRO A 316 10.05 7.27 5.96
CA PRO A 316 11.33 6.84 6.49
C PRO A 316 12.46 7.76 6.03
N TYR A 317 13.43 8.01 6.91
CA TYR A 317 14.61 8.84 6.65
C TYR A 317 14.33 10.35 6.41
N SER A 318 13.12 10.85 6.64
CA SER A 318 12.79 12.26 6.42
C SER A 318 13.58 13.24 7.30
N TYR A 319 14.22 12.75 8.35
CA TYR A 319 15.10 13.52 9.22
C TYR A 319 16.57 13.55 8.77
N THR A 320 16.92 12.82 7.69
CA THR A 320 18.26 12.88 7.09
C THR A 320 18.31 13.96 6.02
N SER A 321 19.42 14.70 5.97
CA SER A 321 19.66 15.63 4.86
C SER A 321 20.33 14.90 3.70
N ASP A 322 19.74 15.01 2.53
CA ASP A 322 20.35 14.51 1.30
C ASP A 322 21.19 15.61 0.66
N MET A 323 22.36 15.24 0.16
CA MET A 323 23.16 16.11 -0.69
C MET A 323 23.04 15.63 -2.13
N SER A 324 22.76 16.54 -3.05
CA SER A 324 22.81 16.28 -4.48
C SER A 324 23.85 17.16 -5.13
N ILE A 325 24.59 16.56 -6.08
CA ILE A 325 25.55 17.28 -6.91
C ILE A 325 24.88 17.50 -8.26
N GLY A 326 24.71 18.75 -8.64
CA GLY A 326 24.20 19.16 -9.94
C GLY A 326 25.28 19.91 -10.73
N THR A 327 25.07 19.98 -12.04
CA THR A 327 25.87 20.83 -12.93
C THR A 327 25.06 22.08 -13.26
N ALA A 328 25.66 23.26 -13.18
CA ALA A 328 24.98 24.49 -13.54
C ALA A 328 24.80 24.56 -15.05
N ASP A 329 23.56 24.68 -15.50
CA ASP A 329 23.22 24.74 -16.93
C ASP A 329 23.45 26.14 -17.54
N ASP A 330 23.48 27.19 -16.67
CA ASP A 330 23.45 28.59 -17.12
C ASP A 330 24.77 29.34 -16.92
N ILE A 331 25.77 28.75 -16.29
CA ILE A 331 27.05 29.41 -15.96
C ILE A 331 28.22 28.59 -16.46
N VAL A 332 29.03 29.19 -17.35
CA VAL A 332 30.28 28.60 -17.81
C VAL A 332 31.46 29.32 -17.15
N LEU A 333 32.25 28.60 -16.35
CA LEU A 333 33.48 29.09 -15.75
C LEU A 333 34.69 28.36 -16.34
N GLY A 334 35.61 29.11 -16.93
CA GLY A 334 36.83 28.52 -17.51
C GLY A 334 36.58 27.51 -18.62
N GLY A 335 35.47 27.64 -19.39
CA GLY A 335 35.13 26.74 -20.50
C GLY A 335 34.41 25.44 -20.06
N SER A 336 34.04 25.30 -18.81
CA SER A 336 33.29 24.15 -18.29
C SER A 336 32.09 24.60 -17.46
N LEU A 337 31.08 23.75 -17.38
CA LEU A 337 29.93 23.94 -16.48
C LEU A 337 30.33 23.54 -15.06
N PRO A 338 30.28 24.47 -14.07
CA PRO A 338 30.68 24.14 -12.71
C PRO A 338 29.68 23.19 -12.06
N SER A 339 30.19 22.29 -11.23
CA SER A 339 29.37 21.47 -10.36
C SER A 339 29.01 22.26 -9.09
N TYR A 340 27.80 22.11 -8.62
CA TYR A 340 27.34 22.65 -7.34
C TYR A 340 26.73 21.58 -6.46
N THR A 341 26.84 21.73 -5.16
CA THR A 341 26.22 20.81 -4.19
C THR A 341 25.05 21.52 -3.54
N THR A 342 23.88 20.90 -3.64
CA THR A 342 22.70 21.34 -2.90
C THR A 342 22.44 20.42 -1.72
N VAL A 343 22.09 21.00 -0.59
CA VAL A 343 21.60 20.25 0.57
C VAL A 343 20.09 20.27 0.53
N GLY A 344 19.49 19.09 0.48
CA GLY A 344 18.03 18.96 0.54
C GLY A 344 17.47 19.50 1.86
N SER A 345 16.22 19.95 1.86
CA SER A 345 15.56 20.44 3.07
C SER A 345 15.36 19.29 4.06
N ILE A 346 15.81 19.50 5.31
CA ILE A 346 15.46 18.63 6.43
C ILE A 346 14.01 18.93 6.78
N VAL A 347 13.15 17.91 6.73
CA VAL A 347 11.80 18.03 7.27
C VAL A 347 11.90 17.94 8.79
N PRO A 348 11.53 18.98 9.55
CA PRO A 348 11.48 18.87 11.01
C PRO A 348 10.44 17.82 11.41
N VAL A 349 10.83 16.83 12.17
CA VAL A 349 9.96 15.74 12.63
C VAL A 349 9.74 15.85 14.13
#